data_b824f4b06c1da60edb7cb471dd6d6e94
#
_entry.id   b824f4b06c1da60edb7cb471dd6d6e94
#
_cell.length_a   1.000
_cell.length_b   1.000
_cell.length_c   1.000
_cell.angle_alpha   90.00
_cell.angle_beta   90.00
_cell.angle_gamma   90.00
#
_symmetry.space_group_name_H-M   'P 1'
#
loop_
_entity.id
_entity.type
_entity.pdbx_description
1 polymer ?
#
loop_
_entity_poly.entity_id
_entity_poly.type
_entity_poly.pdbx_seq_one_letter_code
_entity_poly.pdbx_strand_id
1 'polypeptide(L)'
;MSPIEFDQTVARLGGETTVRGVLATTCRELVELLDASACAVSRVIGDLLVGLDEYTLASRPLEHGHEFLISDYPLTREVVESGEPRTVSRLDPEAEATESELLAKLGFESLLMVCLPSGGECWGLVEVYAGEQGFDETQAEVARRVARAAGERLKQLEPA
;
A
#
# COMPACT_ATOMS: atom_id res chain seq x y z
N MET A 1 -9.23 -7.84 -12.10
CA MET A 1 -10.14 -8.14 -10.95
C MET A 1 -11.57 -8.11 -11.43
N SER A 2 -12.30 -9.18 -11.22
CA SER A 2 -13.73 -9.24 -11.55
C SER A 2 -14.57 -8.55 -10.47
N PRO A 3 -15.84 -8.16 -10.77
CA PRO A 3 -16.75 -7.66 -9.74
C PRO A 3 -16.95 -8.64 -8.59
N ILE A 4 -16.95 -9.94 -8.86
CA ILE A 4 -17.11 -10.98 -7.85
C ILE A 4 -15.89 -11.00 -6.91
N GLU A 5 -14.68 -10.92 -7.47
CA GLU A 5 -13.45 -10.87 -6.67
C GLU A 5 -13.43 -9.63 -5.78
N PHE A 6 -13.84 -8.48 -6.30
CA PHE A 6 -13.91 -7.26 -5.52
C PHE A 6 -14.92 -7.40 -4.38
N ASP A 7 -16.11 -7.93 -4.66
CA ASP A 7 -17.15 -8.14 -3.64
C ASP A 7 -16.66 -9.09 -2.54
N GLN A 8 -15.91 -10.12 -2.90
CA GLN A 8 -15.31 -11.05 -1.93
C GLN A 8 -14.28 -10.33 -1.03
N THR A 9 -13.46 -9.47 -1.62
CA THR A 9 -12.49 -8.68 -0.85
C THR A 9 -13.20 -7.73 0.11
N VAL A 10 -14.25 -7.02 -0.34
CA VAL A 10 -15.06 -6.15 0.50
C VAL A 10 -15.68 -6.94 1.66
N ALA A 11 -16.20 -8.14 1.38
CA ALA A 11 -16.80 -8.99 2.40
C ALA A 11 -15.76 -9.41 3.46
N ARG A 12 -14.54 -9.74 3.04
CA ARG A 12 -13.46 -10.10 3.98
C ARG A 12 -13.06 -8.92 4.85
N LEU A 13 -12.95 -7.74 4.27
CA LEU A 13 -12.69 -6.50 5.04
C LEU A 13 -13.82 -6.22 6.04
N GLY A 14 -15.06 -6.40 5.59
CA GLY A 14 -16.24 -6.21 6.45
C GLY A 14 -16.33 -7.18 7.61
N GLY A 15 -15.69 -8.35 7.50
CA GLY A 15 -15.62 -9.34 8.55
C GLY A 15 -14.57 -9.05 9.62
N GLU A 16 -13.63 -8.14 9.34
CA GLU A 16 -12.61 -7.77 10.30
C GLU A 16 -13.16 -6.81 11.34
N THR A 17 -12.82 -7.03 12.60
CA THR A 17 -13.34 -6.26 13.73
C THR A 17 -12.30 -5.37 14.41
N THR A 18 -11.05 -5.43 13.95
CA THR A 18 -9.95 -4.61 14.49
C THR A 18 -9.25 -3.87 13.35
N VAL A 19 -8.62 -2.76 13.69
CA VAL A 19 -7.78 -2.01 12.73
C VAL A 19 -6.70 -2.93 12.17
N ARG A 20 -6.01 -3.65 13.03
CA ARG A 20 -4.95 -4.56 12.59
C ARG A 20 -5.46 -5.64 11.63
N GLY A 21 -6.64 -6.20 11.90
CA GLY A 21 -7.26 -7.18 11.01
C GLY A 21 -7.56 -6.60 9.64
N VAL A 22 -8.09 -5.38 9.58
CA VAL A 22 -8.35 -4.69 8.32
C VAL A 22 -7.05 -4.51 7.53
N LEU A 23 -5.97 -4.05 8.18
CA LEU A 23 -4.69 -3.82 7.51
C LEU A 23 -4.05 -5.12 7.03
N ALA A 24 -4.08 -6.17 7.85
CA ALA A 24 -3.54 -7.47 7.46
C ALA A 24 -4.29 -8.05 6.25
N THR A 25 -5.62 -7.96 6.26
CA THR A 25 -6.45 -8.41 5.13
C THR A 25 -6.15 -7.59 3.88
N THR A 26 -6.03 -6.27 4.01
CA THR A 26 -5.69 -5.39 2.88
C THR A 26 -4.37 -5.84 2.23
N CYS A 27 -3.33 -6.05 3.02
CA CYS A 27 -2.04 -6.48 2.50
C CYS A 27 -2.11 -7.82 1.77
N ARG A 28 -2.75 -8.80 2.39
CA ARG A 28 -2.88 -10.13 1.80
C ARG A 28 -3.69 -10.10 0.51
N GLU A 29 -4.83 -9.41 0.50
CA GLU A 29 -5.70 -9.34 -0.67
C GLU A 29 -4.97 -8.65 -1.85
N LEU A 30 -4.23 -7.59 -1.59
CA LEU A 30 -3.48 -6.91 -2.65
C LEU A 30 -2.36 -7.77 -3.22
N VAL A 31 -1.64 -8.50 -2.39
CA VAL A 31 -0.62 -9.43 -2.88
C VAL A 31 -1.24 -10.49 -3.80
N GLU A 32 -2.38 -11.05 -3.40
CA GLU A 32 -3.07 -12.07 -4.19
C GLU A 32 -3.69 -11.50 -5.47
N LEU A 33 -4.42 -10.39 -5.37
CA LEU A 33 -5.11 -9.79 -6.52
C LEU A 33 -4.15 -9.28 -7.58
N LEU A 34 -2.99 -8.75 -7.17
CA LEU A 34 -2.02 -8.16 -8.08
C LEU A 34 -0.89 -9.12 -8.46
N ASP A 35 -0.91 -10.33 -7.95
CA ASP A 35 0.18 -11.30 -8.11
C ASP A 35 1.53 -10.65 -7.74
N ALA A 36 1.52 -9.95 -6.61
CA ALA A 36 2.68 -9.23 -6.11
C ALA A 36 3.47 -10.07 -5.12
N SER A 37 4.61 -9.55 -4.68
CA SER A 37 5.52 -10.26 -3.77
C SER A 37 5.30 -9.89 -2.30
N ALA A 38 4.92 -8.66 -2.04
CA ALA A 38 4.74 -8.17 -0.68
C ALA A 38 3.90 -6.90 -0.66
N CYS A 39 3.37 -6.57 0.51
CA CYS A 39 2.62 -5.34 0.74
C CYS A 39 2.86 -4.86 2.17
N ALA A 40 2.97 -3.56 2.35
CA ALA A 40 3.10 -2.94 3.66
C ALA A 40 2.11 -1.78 3.79
N VAL A 41 1.64 -1.52 5.00
CA VAL A 41 0.80 -0.37 5.30
C VAL A 41 1.45 0.43 6.43
N SER A 42 1.59 1.72 6.21
CA SER A 42 2.09 2.67 7.20
C SER A 42 1.02 3.71 7.52
N ARG A 43 0.98 4.14 8.78
CA ARG A 43 0.12 5.25 9.22
C ARG A 43 0.78 6.57 8.84
N VAL A 44 0.02 7.48 8.27
CA VAL A 44 0.45 8.86 8.00
C VAL A 44 0.09 9.72 9.21
N ILE A 45 1.09 10.30 9.85
CA ILE A 45 0.91 11.21 10.99
C ILE A 45 1.75 12.46 10.73
N GLY A 46 1.13 13.52 10.17
CA GLY A 46 1.87 14.70 9.73
C GLY A 46 2.91 14.34 8.67
N ASP A 47 4.18 14.64 8.91
CA ASP A 47 5.29 14.30 8.02
C ASP A 47 5.89 12.91 8.30
N LEU A 48 5.26 12.13 9.18
CA LEU A 48 5.80 10.85 9.63
C LEU A 48 5.02 9.68 9.07
N LEU A 49 5.72 8.67 8.56
CA LEU A 49 5.17 7.35 8.22
C LEU A 49 5.60 6.37 9.29
N VAL A 50 4.63 5.71 9.91
CA VAL A 50 4.88 4.68 10.92
C VAL A 50 4.36 3.34 10.41
N GLY A 51 5.25 2.36 10.24
CA GLY A 51 4.87 1.04 9.77
C GLY A 51 3.93 0.34 10.73
N LEU A 52 2.80 -0.16 10.24
CA LEU A 52 1.79 -0.84 11.05
C LEU A 52 1.69 -2.33 10.76
N ASP A 53 1.74 -2.72 9.50
CA ASP A 53 1.57 -4.12 9.13
C ASP A 53 2.22 -4.40 7.78
N GLU A 54 2.49 -5.68 7.53
CA GLU A 54 3.05 -6.14 6.28
C GLU A 54 2.66 -7.58 6.01
N TYR A 55 2.67 -7.96 4.72
CA TYR A 55 2.48 -9.33 4.28
C TYR A 55 3.50 -9.59 3.18
N THR A 56 4.26 -10.67 3.29
CA THR A 56 5.27 -11.01 2.29
C THR A 56 5.26 -12.51 2.01
N LEU A 57 5.49 -12.86 0.74
CA LEU A 57 5.68 -14.24 0.32
C LEU A 57 7.13 -14.70 0.55
N ALA A 58 8.03 -13.79 0.86
CA ALA A 58 9.42 -14.11 1.17
C ALA A 58 9.51 -14.81 2.54
N SER A 59 10.61 -15.55 2.74
CA SER A 59 10.84 -16.29 3.99
C SER A 59 11.20 -15.41 5.18
N ARG A 60 11.40 -14.11 4.94
CA ARG A 60 11.78 -13.14 5.99
C ARG A 60 10.90 -11.89 5.89
N PRO A 61 10.72 -11.13 7.00
CA PRO A 61 9.99 -9.87 6.95
C PRO A 61 10.67 -8.86 6.04
N LEU A 62 9.89 -7.86 5.61
CA LEU A 62 10.41 -6.78 4.76
C LEU A 62 11.49 -5.97 5.48
N GLU A 63 11.46 -5.88 6.80
CA GLU A 63 12.36 -5.04 7.58
C GLU A 63 12.36 -3.60 7.06
N HIS A 64 11.18 -3.12 6.69
CA HIS A 64 10.95 -1.85 6.03
C HIS A 64 11.35 -0.64 6.87
N GLY A 65 11.84 -0.85 8.07
CA GLY A 65 12.04 0.22 9.03
C GLY A 65 10.73 0.55 9.71
N HIS A 66 10.80 1.37 10.74
CA HIS A 66 9.63 1.63 11.56
C HIS A 66 9.08 3.04 11.34
N GLU A 67 9.94 3.97 10.96
CA GLU A 67 9.59 5.37 10.80
C GLU A 67 10.35 6.00 9.65
N PHE A 68 9.62 6.76 8.83
CA PHE A 68 10.18 7.52 7.73
C PHE A 68 9.61 8.93 7.74
N LEU A 69 10.41 9.90 7.33
CA LEU A 69 9.92 11.25 7.08
C LEU A 69 9.43 11.33 5.63
N ILE A 70 8.17 11.68 5.47
CA ILE A 70 7.55 11.81 4.14
C ILE A 70 8.32 12.84 3.29
N SER A 71 8.79 13.91 3.92
CA SER A 71 9.55 14.95 3.24
C SER A 71 10.88 14.48 2.64
N ASP A 72 11.41 13.34 3.10
CA ASP A 72 12.63 12.74 2.53
C ASP A 72 12.37 11.94 1.25
N TYR A 73 11.09 11.68 0.94
CA TYR A 73 10.68 10.86 -0.20
C TYR A 73 9.70 11.63 -1.08
N PRO A 74 10.19 12.36 -2.09
CA PRO A 74 9.34 13.26 -2.90
C PRO A 74 8.14 12.58 -3.55
N LEU A 75 8.30 11.35 -4.04
CA LEU A 75 7.20 10.64 -4.68
C LEU A 75 6.16 10.17 -3.66
N THR A 76 6.60 9.71 -2.50
CA THR A 76 5.72 9.35 -1.39
C THR A 76 4.90 10.56 -0.96
N ARG A 77 5.55 11.73 -0.83
CA ARG A 77 4.88 12.98 -0.50
C ARG A 77 3.80 13.32 -1.52
N GLU A 78 4.10 13.14 -2.81
CA GLU A 78 3.14 13.40 -3.87
C GLU A 78 1.90 12.51 -3.74
N VAL A 79 2.07 11.22 -3.43
CA VAL A 79 0.94 10.30 -3.21
C VAL A 79 0.10 10.74 -2.02
N VAL A 80 0.74 11.07 -0.91
CA VAL A 80 0.04 11.49 0.31
C VAL A 80 -0.74 12.79 0.09
N GLU A 81 -0.15 13.76 -0.60
CA GLU A 81 -0.79 15.06 -0.85
C GLU A 81 -1.87 15.00 -1.92
N SER A 82 -1.65 14.27 -3.01
CA SER A 82 -2.61 14.21 -4.13
C SER A 82 -3.68 13.15 -3.97
N GLY A 83 -3.39 12.08 -3.23
CA GLY A 83 -4.26 10.90 -3.13
C GLY A 83 -4.22 10.02 -4.38
N GLU A 84 -3.35 10.35 -5.36
CA GLU A 84 -3.25 9.58 -6.60
C GLU A 84 -2.17 8.50 -6.52
N PRO A 85 -2.43 7.30 -7.07
CA PRO A 85 -1.41 6.24 -7.09
C PRO A 85 -0.17 6.63 -7.90
N ARG A 86 0.97 6.10 -7.51
CA ARG A 86 2.23 6.24 -8.25
C ARG A 86 2.97 4.90 -8.27
N THR A 87 3.68 4.67 -9.36
CA THR A 87 4.49 3.47 -9.52
C THR A 87 5.96 3.83 -9.71
N VAL A 88 6.82 2.94 -9.25
CA VAL A 88 8.27 3.07 -9.44
C VAL A 88 8.79 1.74 -9.97
N SER A 89 9.63 1.79 -11.02
CA SER A 89 10.37 0.62 -11.51
C SER A 89 11.85 0.97 -11.53
N ARG A 90 12.67 0.14 -10.90
CA ARG A 90 14.13 0.32 -10.91
C ARG A 90 14.72 0.14 -12.31
N LEU A 91 13.96 -0.48 -13.21
CA LEU A 91 14.38 -0.67 -14.59
C LEU A 91 14.18 0.57 -15.45
N ASP A 92 13.38 1.53 -14.97
CA ASP A 92 13.17 2.81 -15.62
C ASP A 92 14.35 3.74 -15.31
N PRO A 93 15.11 4.21 -16.32
CA PRO A 93 16.23 5.12 -16.07
C PRO A 93 15.80 6.47 -15.51
N GLU A 94 14.50 6.83 -15.62
CA GLU A 94 13.95 8.07 -15.08
C GLU A 94 13.28 7.88 -13.71
N ALA A 95 13.41 6.70 -13.10
CA ALA A 95 12.81 6.43 -11.80
C ALA A 95 13.31 7.42 -10.74
N GLU A 96 12.41 7.81 -9.83
CA GLU A 96 12.78 8.68 -8.72
C GLU A 96 13.87 8.01 -7.87
N ALA A 97 14.99 8.70 -7.66
CA ALA A 97 16.21 8.10 -7.13
C ALA A 97 16.07 7.56 -5.71
N THR A 98 15.40 8.32 -4.82
CA THR A 98 15.27 7.94 -3.41
C THR A 98 14.45 6.66 -3.25
N GLU A 99 13.33 6.59 -3.96
CA GLU A 99 12.47 5.39 -3.94
C GLU A 99 13.17 4.20 -4.59
N SER A 100 13.89 4.43 -5.69
CA SER A 100 14.65 3.39 -6.39
C SER A 100 15.74 2.80 -5.49
N GLU A 101 16.44 3.62 -4.72
CA GLU A 101 17.45 3.16 -3.76
C GLU A 101 16.81 2.32 -2.65
N LEU A 102 15.67 2.76 -2.13
CA LEU A 102 14.97 2.01 -1.09
C LEU A 102 14.52 0.65 -1.61
N LEU A 103 13.95 0.60 -2.82
CA LEU A 103 13.57 -0.66 -3.47
C LEU A 103 14.75 -1.62 -3.58
N ALA A 104 15.91 -1.10 -3.98
CA ALA A 104 17.13 -1.91 -4.09
C ALA A 104 17.49 -2.55 -2.76
N LYS A 105 17.41 -1.79 -1.68
CA LYS A 105 17.71 -2.29 -0.33
C LYS A 105 16.72 -3.37 0.12
N LEU A 106 15.45 -3.22 -0.27
CA LEU A 106 14.42 -4.20 0.06
C LEU A 106 14.46 -5.44 -0.83
N GLY A 107 15.15 -5.38 -1.96
CA GLY A 107 15.31 -6.51 -2.87
C GLY A 107 14.18 -6.66 -3.89
N PHE A 108 13.46 -5.58 -4.20
CA PHE A 108 12.39 -5.58 -5.20
C PHE A 108 12.70 -4.68 -6.38
N GLU A 109 12.05 -4.94 -7.52
CA GLU A 109 12.22 -4.17 -8.75
C GLU A 109 11.14 -3.10 -8.93
N SER A 110 9.96 -3.32 -8.38
CA SER A 110 8.78 -2.47 -8.62
C SER A 110 8.03 -2.15 -7.34
N LEU A 111 7.46 -0.96 -7.30
CA LEU A 111 6.65 -0.46 -6.18
C LEU A 111 5.40 0.22 -6.72
N LEU A 112 4.27 -0.05 -6.10
CA LEU A 112 3.03 0.69 -6.28
C LEU A 112 2.67 1.31 -4.94
N MET A 113 2.48 2.62 -4.92
CA MET A 113 2.06 3.36 -3.73
C MET A 113 0.63 3.87 -3.91
N VAL A 114 -0.20 3.63 -2.92
CA VAL A 114 -1.60 4.06 -2.91
C VAL A 114 -1.94 4.63 -1.54
N CYS A 115 -2.67 5.74 -1.54
CA CYS A 115 -3.24 6.28 -0.31
C CYS A 115 -4.35 5.37 0.20
N LEU A 116 -4.37 5.11 1.51
CA LEU A 116 -5.50 4.48 2.19
C LEU A 116 -6.30 5.60 2.84
N PRO A 117 -7.43 6.01 2.20
CA PRO A 117 -8.17 7.18 2.67
C PRO A 117 -9.15 6.81 3.79
N SER A 118 -9.23 7.63 4.81
CA SER A 118 -10.23 7.47 5.85
C SER A 118 -10.55 8.83 6.46
N GLY A 119 -11.82 9.12 6.63
CA GLY A 119 -12.24 10.39 7.20
C GLY A 119 -11.89 11.61 6.35
N GLY A 120 -11.77 11.46 5.04
CA GLY A 120 -11.44 12.56 4.12
C GLY A 120 -9.96 12.88 4.03
N GLU A 121 -9.11 12.09 4.67
CA GLU A 121 -7.65 12.28 4.69
C GLU A 121 -6.93 11.04 4.18
N CYS A 122 -5.66 11.21 3.80
CA CYS A 122 -4.78 10.07 3.57
C CYS A 122 -4.34 9.53 4.93
N TRP A 123 -5.10 8.58 5.45
CA TRP A 123 -4.87 7.97 6.75
C TRP A 123 -3.58 7.14 6.76
N GLY A 124 -3.33 6.45 5.68
CA GLY A 124 -2.16 5.58 5.56
C GLY A 124 -1.64 5.49 4.15
N LEU A 125 -0.45 4.93 4.02
CA LEU A 125 0.17 4.63 2.74
C LEU A 125 0.25 3.12 2.59
N VAL A 126 -0.24 2.63 1.45
CA VAL A 126 -0.16 1.23 1.06
C VAL A 126 0.94 1.10 0.02
N GLU A 127 1.90 0.22 0.27
CA GLU A 127 3.02 -0.01 -0.63
C GLU A 127 3.03 -1.47 -1.06
N VAL A 128 2.90 -1.71 -2.36
CA VAL A 128 2.88 -3.06 -2.94
C VAL A 128 4.17 -3.25 -3.74
N TYR A 129 4.86 -4.35 -3.47
CA TYR A 129 6.17 -4.65 -4.04
C TYR A 129 6.10 -5.83 -4.98
N ALA A 130 6.81 -5.75 -6.10
CA ALA A 130 6.88 -6.83 -7.08
C ALA A 130 8.25 -6.88 -7.77
N GLY A 131 8.41 -7.86 -8.66
CA GLY A 131 9.59 -8.01 -9.47
C GLY A 131 9.56 -7.15 -10.73
N GLU A 132 10.19 -7.64 -11.79
CA GLU A 132 10.37 -6.90 -13.05
C GLU A 132 9.06 -6.62 -13.80
N GLN A 133 8.00 -7.39 -13.54
CA GLN A 133 6.72 -7.22 -14.21
C GLN A 133 6.11 -5.83 -14.03
N GLY A 134 6.48 -5.15 -12.95
CA GLY A 134 5.95 -3.81 -12.67
C GLY A 134 4.45 -3.81 -12.37
N PHE A 135 3.86 -2.61 -12.43
CA PHE A 135 2.43 -2.42 -12.22
C PHE A 135 1.87 -1.51 -13.32
N ASP A 136 0.71 -1.88 -13.85
CA ASP A 136 0.01 -1.08 -14.85
C ASP A 136 -1.12 -0.25 -14.22
N GLU A 137 -1.79 0.56 -15.03
CA GLU A 137 -2.88 1.43 -14.57
C GLU A 137 -4.07 0.64 -14.03
N THR A 138 -4.35 -0.52 -14.60
CA THR A 138 -5.45 -1.39 -14.13
C THR A 138 -5.15 -1.90 -12.72
N GLN A 139 -3.92 -2.33 -12.47
CA GLN A 139 -3.48 -2.79 -11.15
C GLN A 139 -3.50 -1.65 -10.12
N ALA A 140 -3.07 -0.45 -10.53
CA ALA A 140 -3.12 0.72 -9.66
C ALA A 140 -4.57 1.05 -9.26
N GLU A 141 -5.52 0.95 -10.19
CA GLU A 141 -6.94 1.19 -9.91
C GLU A 141 -7.53 0.11 -8.99
N VAL A 142 -7.13 -1.16 -9.17
CA VAL A 142 -7.52 -2.24 -8.24
C VAL A 142 -7.06 -1.92 -6.83
N ALA A 143 -5.80 -1.55 -6.68
CA ALA A 143 -5.24 -1.21 -5.36
C ALA A 143 -5.97 -0.01 -4.75
N ARG A 144 -6.26 1.00 -5.54
CA ARG A 144 -6.98 2.19 -5.09
C ARG A 144 -8.37 1.83 -4.56
N ARG A 145 -9.10 0.97 -5.27
CA ARG A 145 -10.44 0.53 -4.86
C ARG A 145 -10.40 -0.29 -3.57
N VAL A 146 -9.45 -1.19 -3.45
CA VAL A 146 -9.27 -2.00 -2.23
C VAL A 146 -8.90 -1.09 -1.05
N ALA A 147 -7.97 -0.17 -1.24
CA ALA A 147 -7.57 0.77 -0.19
C ALA A 147 -8.74 1.64 0.26
N ARG A 148 -9.60 2.07 -0.66
CA ARG A 148 -10.81 2.83 -0.32
C ARG A 148 -11.76 1.99 0.54
N ALA A 149 -12.00 0.75 0.16
CA ALA A 149 -12.86 -0.16 0.93
C ALA A 149 -12.28 -0.40 2.34
N ALA A 150 -10.96 -0.57 2.44
CA ALA A 150 -10.29 -0.69 3.73
C ALA A 150 -10.49 0.56 4.59
N GLY A 151 -10.34 1.73 4.00
CA GLY A 151 -10.53 3.01 4.68
C GLY A 151 -11.95 3.19 5.20
N GLU A 152 -12.96 2.79 4.43
CA GLU A 152 -14.36 2.80 4.85
C GLU A 152 -14.57 1.87 6.04
N ARG A 153 -13.96 0.70 6.03
CA ARG A 153 -14.06 -0.23 7.15
C ARG A 153 -13.39 0.32 8.41
N LEU A 154 -12.22 0.95 8.27
CA LEU A 154 -11.56 1.61 9.41
C LEU A 154 -12.45 2.68 10.02
N LYS A 155 -13.14 3.45 9.20
CA LYS A 155 -14.06 4.48 9.66
C LYS A 155 -15.21 3.87 10.47
N GLN A 156 -15.76 2.75 10.03
CA GLN A 156 -16.82 2.03 10.74
C GLN A 156 -16.37 1.50 12.10
N LEU A 157 -15.09 1.21 12.27
CA LEU A 157 -14.53 0.69 13.51
C LEU A 157 -14.17 1.77 14.52
N GLU A 158 -14.20 3.06 14.12
CA GLU A 158 -13.96 4.15 15.05
C GLU A 158 -15.05 4.21 16.11
N PRO A 159 -14.69 4.47 17.39
CA PRO A 159 -15.69 4.69 18.43
C PRO A 159 -16.56 5.89 18.10
N ALA A 160 -17.84 5.80 18.42
CA ALA A 160 -18.79 6.89 18.22
C ALA A 160 -18.49 8.08 19.15
#